data_13b8cf4c02a83cd3099b3b855d90ecb0
#
_entry.id   13b8cf4c02a83cd3099b3b855d90ecb0
#
_cell.length_a   1.000
_cell.length_b   1.000
_cell.length_c   1.000
_cell.angle_alpha   90.00
_cell.angle_beta   90.00
_cell.angle_gamma   90.00
#
_symmetry.space_group_name_H-M   'P 1'
#
loop_
_entity.id
_entity.type
_entity.pdbx_description
1 polymer ?
#
loop_
_entity_poly.entity_id
_entity_poly.type
_entity_poly.pdbx_seq_one_letter_code
_entity_poly.pdbx_strand_id
1 'polypeptide(L)'
;MEQIISKFVPLSDIGEVQAFGNGHINDTYVISDRSGERRWILQRVNHHVFPRIEVLQRNVGIVSDTLRQRLEADGDPECDRKYLHFFPLLDDPEKNYYHDGENYWRLCRFIPESMSLSTLSPKAAYHAGEAFGQFEEILSVIPEGVLGETIENFHSMPFRLKQLRDAIAEDPCGRVASVRDIIEEIERREDSMLLQEKLYAEGKLPKRTIHCDTKVDNVLFDKSGAVLCVVDWDTVMPGFILSDVGDFIRTGVNFAPEDEADLSKIGVNMEI
;
A
#
# COMPACT_ATOMS: atom_id res chain seq x y z
N MET A 1 -13.38 -21.67 2.85
CA MET A 1 -13.48 -20.55 1.87
C MET A 1 -14.93 -20.18 1.58
N GLU A 2 -15.80 -21.09 1.13
CA GLU A 2 -17.20 -20.77 0.79
C GLU A 2 -17.97 -20.08 1.92
N GLN A 3 -17.82 -20.53 3.18
CA GLN A 3 -18.44 -19.90 4.35
C GLN A 3 -17.98 -18.45 4.57
N ILE A 4 -16.74 -18.13 4.22
CA ILE A 4 -16.18 -16.78 4.33
C ILE A 4 -16.75 -15.90 3.20
N ILE A 5 -16.72 -16.42 1.98
CA ILE A 5 -17.21 -15.70 0.80
C ILE A 5 -18.70 -15.38 0.93
N SER A 6 -19.50 -16.32 1.50
CA SER A 6 -20.93 -16.13 1.72
C SER A 6 -21.29 -14.99 2.68
N LYS A 7 -20.30 -14.48 3.41
CA LYS A 7 -20.50 -13.28 4.23
C LYS A 7 -20.58 -12.00 3.41
N PHE A 8 -20.01 -11.99 2.21
CA PHE A 8 -19.93 -10.81 1.34
C PHE A 8 -20.83 -10.90 0.11
N VAL A 9 -20.97 -12.10 -0.47
CA VAL A 9 -21.75 -12.33 -1.70
C VAL A 9 -22.52 -13.64 -1.62
N PRO A 10 -23.68 -13.77 -2.30
CA PRO A 10 -24.45 -15.02 -2.30
C PRO A 10 -23.65 -16.18 -2.87
N LEU A 11 -23.65 -17.35 -2.22
CA LEU A 11 -22.95 -18.55 -2.70
C LEU A 11 -23.44 -19.05 -4.06
N SER A 12 -24.69 -18.76 -4.44
CA SER A 12 -25.23 -19.09 -5.76
C SER A 12 -24.43 -18.48 -6.91
N ASP A 13 -23.72 -17.37 -6.62
CA ASP A 13 -22.97 -16.60 -7.60
C ASP A 13 -21.52 -17.07 -7.74
N ILE A 14 -21.03 -17.94 -6.84
CA ILE A 14 -19.63 -18.34 -6.79
C ILE A 14 -19.35 -19.51 -7.73
N GLY A 15 -18.31 -19.34 -8.56
CA GLY A 15 -17.74 -20.38 -9.43
C GLY A 15 -16.42 -20.92 -8.86
N GLU A 16 -15.30 -20.43 -9.36
CA GLU A 16 -13.95 -20.90 -9.01
C GLU A 16 -13.25 -19.96 -8.03
N VAL A 17 -12.40 -20.53 -7.14
CA VAL A 17 -11.54 -19.82 -6.21
C VAL A 17 -10.11 -20.29 -6.43
N GLN A 18 -9.20 -19.36 -6.76
CA GLN A 18 -7.79 -19.62 -7.02
C GLN A 18 -6.89 -18.70 -6.19
N ALA A 19 -5.72 -19.20 -5.76
CA ALA A 19 -4.68 -18.33 -5.20
C ALA A 19 -4.22 -17.32 -6.26
N PHE A 20 -3.99 -16.07 -5.85
CA PHE A 20 -3.69 -14.99 -6.77
C PHE A 20 -2.58 -14.09 -6.24
N GLY A 21 -1.67 -13.69 -7.14
CA GLY A 21 -0.58 -12.77 -6.84
C GLY A 21 0.58 -13.40 -6.05
N ASN A 22 1.64 -12.62 -5.87
CA ASN A 22 2.86 -12.99 -5.14
C ASN A 22 3.06 -12.09 -3.91
N GLY A 23 1.97 -11.54 -3.34
CA GLY A 23 2.04 -10.68 -2.16
C GLY A 23 2.66 -11.43 -0.97
N HIS A 24 3.59 -10.78 -0.26
CA HIS A 24 4.34 -11.38 0.84
C HIS A 24 3.65 -11.25 2.20
N ILE A 25 2.60 -10.40 2.29
CA ILE A 25 1.96 -10.06 3.57
C ILE A 25 0.61 -10.73 3.70
N ASN A 26 -0.31 -10.47 2.76
CA ASN A 26 -1.67 -10.99 2.77
C ASN A 26 -1.81 -12.20 1.86
N ASP A 27 -2.59 -13.21 2.27
CA ASP A 27 -2.98 -14.25 1.33
C ASP A 27 -4.11 -13.74 0.45
N THR A 28 -3.92 -13.82 -0.86
CA THR A 28 -4.85 -13.28 -1.83
C THR A 28 -5.40 -14.38 -2.74
N TYR A 29 -6.70 -14.31 -3.02
CA TYR A 29 -7.42 -15.24 -3.86
C TYR A 29 -8.29 -14.48 -4.86
N VAL A 30 -8.31 -14.92 -6.11
CA VAL A 30 -9.32 -14.48 -7.08
C VAL A 30 -10.50 -15.41 -7.04
N ILE A 31 -11.70 -14.84 -7.02
CA ILE A 31 -12.96 -15.54 -7.07
C ILE A 31 -13.64 -15.16 -8.38
N SER A 32 -14.09 -16.12 -9.17
CA SER A 32 -14.95 -15.89 -10.32
C SER A 32 -16.39 -16.30 -10.04
N ASP A 33 -17.34 -15.66 -10.68
CA ASP A 33 -18.70 -16.18 -10.72
C ASP A 33 -18.78 -17.40 -11.66
N ARG A 34 -19.93 -18.06 -11.71
CA ARG A 34 -20.15 -19.27 -12.56
C ARG A 34 -20.04 -18.98 -14.05
N SER A 35 -20.28 -17.74 -14.48
CA SER A 35 -20.13 -17.34 -15.88
C SER A 35 -18.68 -16.97 -16.22
N GLY A 36 -17.87 -16.66 -15.21
CA GLY A 36 -16.51 -16.11 -15.37
C GLY A 36 -16.48 -14.61 -15.70
N GLU A 37 -17.64 -13.95 -15.73
CA GLU A 37 -17.74 -12.52 -16.08
C GLU A 37 -17.42 -11.61 -14.91
N ARG A 38 -17.91 -11.95 -13.71
CA ARG A 38 -17.61 -11.20 -12.49
C ARG A 38 -16.49 -11.86 -11.72
N ARG A 39 -15.58 -11.05 -11.21
CA ARG A 39 -14.48 -11.49 -10.37
C ARG A 39 -14.30 -10.60 -9.17
N TRP A 40 -13.81 -11.19 -8.09
CA TRP A 40 -13.50 -10.53 -6.82
C TRP A 40 -12.12 -10.96 -6.33
N ILE A 41 -11.55 -10.12 -5.50
CA ILE A 41 -10.34 -10.43 -4.72
C ILE A 41 -10.75 -10.65 -3.28
N LEU A 42 -10.53 -11.84 -2.76
CA LEU A 42 -10.64 -12.16 -1.34
C LEU A 42 -9.24 -12.14 -0.74
N GLN A 43 -9.09 -11.43 0.36
CA GLN A 43 -7.82 -11.36 1.08
C GLN A 43 -7.98 -11.81 2.52
N ARG A 44 -7.05 -12.65 2.97
CA ARG A 44 -6.78 -12.86 4.38
C ARG A 44 -5.76 -11.83 4.84
N VAL A 45 -6.20 -10.88 5.64
CA VAL A 45 -5.35 -9.79 6.12
C VAL A 45 -4.42 -10.31 7.22
N ASN A 46 -3.14 -10.08 7.08
CA ASN A 46 -2.15 -10.48 8.07
C ASN A 46 -2.18 -9.54 9.29
N HIS A 47 -2.95 -9.92 10.30
CA HIS A 47 -3.13 -9.14 11.53
C HIS A 47 -1.89 -9.11 12.45
N HIS A 48 -0.85 -9.90 12.14
CA HIS A 48 0.45 -9.77 12.82
C HIS A 48 1.25 -8.59 12.29
N VAL A 49 1.07 -8.24 11.01
CA VAL A 49 1.65 -7.04 10.40
C VAL A 49 0.75 -5.82 10.64
N PHE A 50 -0.57 -6.03 10.53
CA PHE A 50 -1.59 -4.99 10.74
C PHE A 50 -2.41 -5.26 12.02
N PRO A 51 -1.87 -4.98 13.21
CA PRO A 51 -2.55 -5.33 14.45
C PRO A 51 -3.82 -4.52 14.74
N ARG A 52 -4.00 -3.40 14.01
CA ARG A 52 -5.15 -2.48 14.17
C ARG A 52 -6.13 -2.64 12.99
N ILE A 53 -6.67 -3.85 12.82
CA ILE A 53 -7.56 -4.20 11.70
C ILE A 53 -8.75 -3.22 11.54
N GLU A 54 -9.37 -2.81 12.63
CA GLU A 54 -10.51 -1.87 12.58
C GLU A 54 -10.10 -0.50 12.03
N VAL A 55 -8.90 -0.02 12.39
CA VAL A 55 -8.35 1.23 11.86
C VAL A 55 -8.06 1.07 10.36
N LEU A 56 -7.39 -0.03 9.97
CA LEU A 56 -7.09 -0.33 8.57
C LEU A 56 -8.37 -0.37 7.73
N GLN A 57 -9.37 -1.14 8.16
CA GLN A 57 -10.61 -1.32 7.41
C GLN A 57 -11.45 -0.03 7.34
N ARG A 58 -11.43 0.79 8.37
CA ARG A 58 -12.01 2.13 8.34
C ARG A 58 -11.28 3.03 7.36
N ASN A 59 -9.94 3.05 7.39
CA ASN A 59 -9.14 3.86 6.48
C ASN A 59 -9.43 3.50 5.02
N VAL A 60 -9.37 2.22 4.64
CA VAL A 60 -9.62 1.80 3.25
C VAL A 60 -11.05 2.10 2.80
N GLY A 61 -12.03 2.05 3.71
CA GLY A 61 -13.41 2.45 3.43
C GLY A 61 -13.52 3.94 3.10
N ILE A 62 -12.94 4.81 3.94
CA ILE A 62 -12.92 6.26 3.73
C ILE A 62 -12.19 6.63 2.42
N VAL A 63 -11.05 6.00 2.15
CA VAL A 63 -10.27 6.20 0.92
C VAL A 63 -11.09 5.79 -0.31
N SER A 64 -11.72 4.60 -0.25
CA SER A 64 -12.59 4.10 -1.33
C SER A 64 -13.72 5.08 -1.65
N ASP A 65 -14.43 5.55 -0.62
CA ASP A 65 -15.54 6.50 -0.80
C ASP A 65 -15.07 7.86 -1.32
N THR A 66 -13.94 8.35 -0.85
CA THR A 66 -13.38 9.64 -1.31
C THR A 66 -13.01 9.58 -2.78
N LEU A 67 -12.30 8.53 -3.21
CA LEU A 67 -11.92 8.33 -4.61
C LEU A 67 -13.15 8.16 -5.51
N ARG A 68 -14.11 7.32 -5.09
CA ARG A 68 -15.35 7.10 -5.83
C ARG A 68 -16.11 8.42 -6.04
N GLN A 69 -16.33 9.20 -4.99
CA GLN A 69 -17.06 10.46 -5.05
C GLN A 69 -16.39 11.46 -6.01
N ARG A 70 -15.07 11.53 -6.01
CA ARG A 70 -14.33 12.42 -6.92
C ARG A 70 -14.47 11.95 -8.38
N LEU A 71 -14.25 10.67 -8.66
CA LEU A 71 -14.35 10.09 -10.01
C LEU A 71 -15.77 10.21 -10.58
N GLU A 72 -16.79 9.98 -9.75
CA GLU A 72 -18.20 10.19 -10.15
C GLU A 72 -18.50 11.67 -10.44
N ALA A 73 -18.00 12.59 -9.62
CA ALA A 73 -18.18 14.02 -9.83
C ALA A 73 -17.48 14.52 -11.10
N ASP A 74 -16.33 13.95 -11.44
CA ASP A 74 -15.60 14.25 -12.67
C ASP A 74 -16.24 13.58 -13.91
N GLY A 75 -17.24 12.70 -13.71
CA GLY A 75 -17.95 12.01 -14.79
C GLY A 75 -17.07 10.97 -15.51
N ASP A 76 -16.10 10.36 -14.80
CA ASP A 76 -15.18 9.40 -15.40
C ASP A 76 -15.92 8.11 -15.81
N PRO A 77 -15.94 7.76 -17.11
CA PRO A 77 -16.67 6.59 -17.59
C PRO A 77 -16.07 5.26 -17.13
N GLU A 78 -14.81 5.26 -16.67
CA GLU A 78 -14.11 4.08 -16.16
C GLU A 78 -13.97 4.10 -14.64
N CYS A 79 -14.78 4.91 -13.95
CA CYS A 79 -14.73 5.07 -12.49
C CYS A 79 -14.55 3.73 -11.76
N ASP A 80 -15.33 2.72 -12.11
CA ASP A 80 -15.30 1.38 -11.48
C ASP A 80 -13.96 0.63 -11.57
N ARG A 81 -13.05 1.06 -12.45
CA ARG A 81 -11.71 0.48 -12.62
C ARG A 81 -10.60 1.30 -11.96
N LYS A 82 -10.92 2.48 -11.41
CA LYS A 82 -9.94 3.45 -10.92
C LYS A 82 -9.89 3.57 -9.39
N TYR A 83 -10.67 2.78 -8.67
CA TYR A 83 -10.61 2.67 -7.21
C TYR A 83 -10.90 1.25 -6.74
N LEU A 84 -10.44 0.90 -5.54
CA LEU A 84 -10.77 -0.38 -4.91
C LEU A 84 -12.12 -0.26 -4.22
N HIS A 85 -13.08 -1.07 -4.66
CA HIS A 85 -14.39 -1.18 -4.01
C HIS A 85 -14.37 -2.37 -3.05
N PHE A 86 -14.44 -2.10 -1.75
CA PHE A 86 -14.54 -3.12 -0.71
C PHE A 86 -16.01 -3.43 -0.41
N PHE A 87 -16.36 -4.71 -0.45
CA PHE A 87 -17.73 -5.15 -0.21
C PHE A 87 -18.01 -5.20 1.29
N PRO A 88 -19.16 -4.64 1.74
CA PRO A 88 -19.60 -4.82 3.12
C PRO A 88 -20.08 -6.26 3.36
N LEU A 89 -20.25 -6.63 4.63
CA LEU A 89 -20.91 -7.87 5.00
C LEU A 89 -22.40 -7.82 4.63
N LEU A 90 -22.96 -8.94 4.21
CA LEU A 90 -24.39 -9.04 3.89
C LEU A 90 -25.29 -8.85 5.12
N ASP A 91 -24.81 -9.24 6.31
CA ASP A 91 -25.52 -9.16 7.59
C ASP A 91 -25.14 -7.92 8.43
N ASP A 92 -24.09 -7.18 8.04
CA ASP A 92 -23.64 -5.96 8.73
C ASP A 92 -23.03 -4.97 7.70
N PRO A 93 -23.86 -4.14 7.03
CA PRO A 93 -23.39 -3.22 5.97
C PRO A 93 -22.39 -2.14 6.45
N GLU A 94 -22.23 -1.95 7.74
CA GLU A 94 -21.24 -1.01 8.30
C GLU A 94 -19.82 -1.60 8.35
N LYS A 95 -19.70 -2.94 8.14
CA LYS A 95 -18.42 -3.64 8.17
C LYS A 95 -18.03 -4.16 6.79
N ASN A 96 -16.81 -3.87 6.37
CA ASN A 96 -16.19 -4.35 5.14
C ASN A 96 -15.14 -5.46 5.38
N TYR A 97 -15.20 -6.13 6.52
CA TYR A 97 -14.33 -7.27 6.86
C TYR A 97 -15.08 -8.28 7.74
N TYR A 98 -14.65 -9.53 7.67
CA TYR A 98 -15.17 -10.65 8.47
C TYR A 98 -14.06 -11.25 9.32
N HIS A 99 -14.35 -11.55 10.59
CA HIS A 99 -13.47 -12.28 11.50
C HIS A 99 -14.05 -13.69 11.73
N ASP A 100 -13.31 -14.73 11.31
CA ASP A 100 -13.75 -16.12 11.38
C ASP A 100 -13.50 -16.80 12.76
N GLY A 101 -12.95 -16.04 13.72
CA GLY A 101 -12.50 -16.50 15.04
C GLY A 101 -10.97 -16.58 15.15
N GLU A 102 -10.26 -16.59 14.04
CA GLU A 102 -8.81 -16.67 13.96
C GLU A 102 -8.23 -15.61 13.00
N ASN A 103 -8.82 -15.47 11.82
CA ASN A 103 -8.33 -14.64 10.74
C ASN A 103 -9.31 -13.54 10.35
N TYR A 104 -8.79 -12.50 9.71
CA TYR A 104 -9.56 -11.39 9.17
C TYR A 104 -9.59 -11.46 7.65
N TRP A 105 -10.80 -11.32 7.09
CA TRP A 105 -11.05 -11.47 5.67
C TRP A 105 -11.76 -10.26 5.12
N ARG A 106 -11.40 -9.84 3.91
CA ARG A 106 -12.10 -8.79 3.18
C ARG A 106 -12.26 -9.17 1.71
N LEU A 107 -13.28 -8.64 1.08
CA LEU A 107 -13.57 -8.84 -0.33
C LEU A 107 -13.56 -7.50 -1.05
N CYS A 108 -12.83 -7.41 -2.16
CA CYS A 108 -12.90 -6.25 -3.03
C CYS A 108 -13.15 -6.64 -4.49
N ARG A 109 -13.58 -5.66 -5.31
CA ARG A 109 -13.78 -5.84 -6.73
C ARG A 109 -12.45 -6.15 -7.42
N PHE A 110 -12.45 -7.13 -8.30
CA PHE A 110 -11.33 -7.33 -9.22
C PHE A 110 -11.37 -6.27 -10.32
N ILE A 111 -10.24 -5.65 -10.63
CA ILE A 111 -10.12 -4.68 -11.73
C ILE A 111 -9.76 -5.45 -13.01
N PRO A 112 -10.68 -5.58 -13.97
CA PRO A 112 -10.44 -6.38 -15.17
C PRO A 112 -9.46 -5.67 -16.13
N GLU A 113 -8.80 -6.44 -16.97
CA GLU A 113 -7.87 -5.97 -18.01
C GLU A 113 -6.74 -5.08 -17.46
N SER A 114 -6.31 -5.37 -16.25
CA SER A 114 -5.22 -4.69 -15.56
C SER A 114 -3.99 -5.58 -15.46
N MET A 115 -2.82 -4.95 -15.38
CA MET A 115 -1.54 -5.58 -15.10
C MET A 115 -0.69 -4.70 -14.19
N SER A 116 0.12 -5.30 -13.31
CA SER A 116 1.22 -4.62 -12.64
C SER A 116 2.50 -4.76 -13.46
N LEU A 117 3.43 -3.82 -13.28
CA LEU A 117 4.74 -3.84 -13.94
C LEU A 117 5.80 -4.17 -12.90
N SER A 118 6.67 -5.13 -13.19
CA SER A 118 7.81 -5.49 -12.33
C SER A 118 9.06 -4.65 -12.61
N THR A 119 9.09 -3.94 -13.73
CA THR A 119 10.20 -3.06 -14.13
C THR A 119 9.64 -1.81 -14.80
N LEU A 120 10.28 -0.66 -14.55
CA LEU A 120 9.86 0.61 -15.12
C LEU A 120 10.68 0.98 -16.36
N SER A 121 9.97 1.42 -17.41
CA SER A 121 10.54 2.34 -18.38
C SER A 121 10.39 3.78 -17.85
N PRO A 122 11.19 4.75 -18.34
CA PRO A 122 11.02 6.16 -17.94
C PRO A 122 9.59 6.68 -18.13
N LYS A 123 8.91 6.24 -19.18
CA LYS A 123 7.51 6.59 -19.44
C LYS A 123 6.56 6.00 -18.37
N ALA A 124 6.75 4.74 -18.01
CA ALA A 124 5.92 4.08 -16.98
C ALA A 124 6.20 4.68 -15.60
N ALA A 125 7.46 5.04 -15.28
CA ALA A 125 7.82 5.74 -14.06
C ALA A 125 7.11 7.09 -13.94
N TYR A 126 7.12 7.89 -15.02
CA TYR A 126 6.41 9.16 -15.07
C TYR A 126 4.91 8.98 -14.75
N HIS A 127 4.25 8.05 -15.44
CA HIS A 127 2.81 7.81 -15.23
C HIS A 127 2.49 7.22 -13.86
N ALA A 128 3.36 6.37 -13.30
CA ALA A 128 3.18 5.87 -11.94
C ALA A 128 3.33 6.99 -10.90
N GLY A 129 4.33 7.86 -11.04
CA GLY A 129 4.50 9.03 -10.18
C GLY A 129 3.33 10.01 -10.29
N GLU A 130 2.82 10.25 -11.49
CA GLU A 130 1.61 11.05 -11.72
C GLU A 130 0.39 10.43 -11.02
N ALA A 131 0.24 9.09 -11.07
CA ALA A 131 -0.86 8.37 -10.43
C ALA A 131 -0.82 8.51 -8.90
N PHE A 132 0.34 8.34 -8.27
CA PHE A 132 0.47 8.56 -6.82
C PHE A 132 0.20 10.02 -6.46
N GLY A 133 0.70 10.99 -7.23
CA GLY A 133 0.42 12.41 -6.99
C GLY A 133 -1.06 12.75 -7.10
N GLN A 134 -1.78 12.19 -8.08
CA GLN A 134 -3.23 12.36 -8.23
C GLN A 134 -4.00 11.66 -7.09
N PHE A 135 -3.58 10.47 -6.69
CA PHE A 135 -4.14 9.76 -5.54
C PHE A 135 -4.05 10.61 -4.27
N GLU A 136 -2.87 11.15 -3.95
CA GLU A 136 -2.67 12.00 -2.79
C GLU A 136 -3.43 13.33 -2.90
N GLU A 137 -3.52 13.92 -4.10
CA GLU A 137 -4.30 15.15 -4.33
C GLU A 137 -5.77 14.92 -4.01
N ILE A 138 -6.37 13.84 -4.53
CA ILE A 138 -7.76 13.50 -4.25
C ILE A 138 -7.98 13.28 -2.74
N LEU A 139 -7.07 12.57 -2.08
CA LEU A 139 -7.18 12.29 -0.65
C LEU A 139 -6.85 13.48 0.25
N SER A 140 -6.32 14.57 -0.30
CA SER A 140 -5.99 15.79 0.46
C SER A 140 -7.20 16.47 1.10
N VAL A 141 -8.40 16.15 0.66
CA VAL A 141 -9.67 16.61 1.26
C VAL A 141 -10.00 15.93 2.59
N ILE A 142 -9.34 14.81 2.91
CA ILE A 142 -9.54 14.09 4.16
C ILE A 142 -8.84 14.88 5.28
N PRO A 143 -9.57 15.38 6.30
CA PRO A 143 -8.96 16.16 7.36
C PRO A 143 -7.96 15.35 8.20
N GLU A 144 -6.96 16.02 8.75
CA GLU A 144 -6.04 15.42 9.72
C GLU A 144 -6.82 14.83 10.92
N GLY A 145 -6.42 13.64 11.35
CA GLY A 145 -7.06 12.92 12.46
C GLY A 145 -8.27 12.06 12.07
N VAL A 146 -8.75 12.11 10.83
CA VAL A 146 -9.81 11.22 10.33
C VAL A 146 -9.27 9.80 10.12
N LEU A 147 -8.13 9.67 9.44
CA LEU A 147 -7.44 8.39 9.31
C LEU A 147 -6.53 8.14 10.51
N GLY A 148 -6.40 6.87 10.88
CA GLY A 148 -5.47 6.42 11.93
C GLY A 148 -4.24 5.74 11.33
N GLU A 149 -3.18 5.60 12.12
CA GLU A 149 -2.02 4.80 11.74
C GLU A 149 -2.39 3.31 11.74
N THR A 150 -2.26 2.64 10.60
CA THR A 150 -2.48 1.19 10.46
C THR A 150 -1.33 0.39 11.07
N ILE A 151 -0.12 0.91 10.97
CA ILE A 151 1.09 0.44 11.63
C ILE A 151 1.68 1.62 12.39
N GLU A 152 1.78 1.50 13.72
CA GLU A 152 2.32 2.57 14.57
C GLU A 152 3.79 2.86 14.22
N ASN A 153 4.12 4.15 14.12
CA ASN A 153 5.48 4.63 13.84
C ASN A 153 6.08 4.07 12.54
N PHE A 154 5.26 3.70 11.55
CA PHE A 154 5.73 3.02 10.33
C PHE A 154 6.86 3.80 9.64
N HIS A 155 6.63 5.07 9.32
CA HIS A 155 7.62 5.96 8.70
C HIS A 155 8.18 7.01 9.69
N SER A 156 8.07 6.78 11.00
CA SER A 156 8.65 7.67 12.01
C SER A 156 10.18 7.56 12.04
N MET A 157 10.87 8.54 11.50
CA MET A 157 12.34 8.56 11.46
C MET A 157 12.98 8.57 12.86
N PRO A 158 12.45 9.34 13.85
CA PRO A 158 12.96 9.26 15.23
C PRO A 158 12.88 7.86 15.82
N PHE A 159 11.76 7.15 15.57
CA PHE A 159 11.58 5.78 16.04
C PHE A 159 12.54 4.82 15.33
N ARG A 160 12.73 4.94 14.02
CA ARG A 160 13.66 4.09 13.26
C ARG A 160 15.11 4.28 13.67
N LEU A 161 15.55 5.53 13.90
CA LEU A 161 16.87 5.84 14.42
C LEU A 161 17.07 5.28 15.84
N LYS A 162 16.03 5.33 16.69
CA LYS A 162 16.09 4.70 18.00
C LYS A 162 16.26 3.18 17.89
N GLN A 163 15.49 2.52 17.04
CA GLN A 163 15.62 1.08 16.81
C GLN A 163 17.03 0.69 16.31
N LEU A 164 17.60 1.50 15.41
CA LEU A 164 18.97 1.28 14.93
C LEU A 164 19.98 1.39 16.07
N ARG A 165 19.87 2.42 16.91
CA ARG A 165 20.79 2.59 18.06
C ARG A 165 20.68 1.46 19.07
N ASP A 166 19.46 1.02 19.37
CA ASP A 166 19.22 -0.12 20.26
C ASP A 166 19.87 -1.40 19.66
N ALA A 167 19.67 -1.68 18.37
CA ALA A 167 20.26 -2.81 17.67
C ALA A 167 21.80 -2.76 17.63
N ILE A 168 22.40 -1.58 17.46
CA ILE A 168 23.86 -1.37 17.51
C ILE A 168 24.39 -1.66 18.93
N ALA A 169 23.69 -1.20 19.96
CA ALA A 169 24.11 -1.39 21.35
C ALA A 169 24.04 -2.86 21.79
N GLU A 170 23.03 -3.58 21.31
CA GLU A 170 22.81 -5.00 21.63
C GLU A 170 23.70 -5.95 20.81
N ASP A 171 23.98 -5.59 19.56
CA ASP A 171 24.74 -6.37 18.56
C ASP A 171 24.51 -7.90 18.64
N PRO A 172 23.26 -8.39 18.60
CA PRO A 172 22.93 -9.79 18.91
C PRO A 172 23.56 -10.80 17.94
N CYS A 173 23.96 -10.33 16.75
CA CYS A 173 24.59 -11.16 15.72
C CYS A 173 26.07 -10.88 15.52
N GLY A 174 26.68 -9.97 16.27
CA GLY A 174 28.09 -9.58 16.14
C GLY A 174 28.43 -8.92 14.78
N ARG A 175 27.46 -8.24 14.13
CA ARG A 175 27.64 -7.68 12.78
C ARG A 175 27.98 -6.20 12.75
N VAL A 176 27.88 -5.48 13.86
CA VAL A 176 28.11 -4.03 13.92
C VAL A 176 29.45 -3.64 13.32
N ALA A 177 30.52 -4.40 13.64
CA ALA A 177 31.86 -4.12 13.13
C ALA A 177 31.95 -4.21 11.59
N SER A 178 31.16 -5.10 10.96
CA SER A 178 31.21 -5.33 9.51
C SER A 178 30.42 -4.30 8.70
N VAL A 179 29.58 -3.46 9.35
CA VAL A 179 28.74 -2.43 8.71
C VAL A 179 28.97 -1.04 9.33
N ARG A 180 30.13 -0.84 9.96
CA ARG A 180 30.46 0.41 10.66
C ARG A 180 30.39 1.63 9.76
N ASP A 181 30.90 1.54 8.56
CA ASP A 181 30.88 2.60 7.54
C ASP A 181 29.45 3.02 7.15
N ILE A 182 28.52 2.06 7.07
CA ILE A 182 27.11 2.32 6.79
C ILE A 182 26.47 3.03 7.99
N ILE A 183 26.77 2.59 9.22
CA ILE A 183 26.25 3.21 10.45
C ILE A 183 26.72 4.68 10.53
N GLU A 184 28.01 4.93 10.33
CA GLU A 184 28.60 6.30 10.35
C GLU A 184 27.96 7.19 9.27
N GLU A 185 27.66 6.65 8.10
CA GLU A 185 26.96 7.40 7.04
C GLU A 185 25.51 7.75 7.44
N ILE A 186 24.78 6.86 8.11
CA ILE A 186 23.44 7.11 8.64
C ILE A 186 23.51 8.20 9.73
N GLU A 187 24.44 8.08 10.68
CA GLU A 187 24.64 9.06 11.76
C GLU A 187 24.97 10.45 11.20
N ARG A 188 25.80 10.53 10.16
CA ARG A 188 26.13 11.77 9.49
C ARG A 188 24.93 12.46 8.84
N ARG A 189 23.94 11.71 8.42
CA ARG A 189 22.70 12.20 7.75
C ARG A 189 21.54 12.43 8.72
N GLU A 190 21.68 12.11 9.98
CA GLU A 190 20.60 12.14 10.97
C GLU A 190 19.79 13.43 10.97
N ASP A 191 20.47 14.60 11.00
CA ASP A 191 19.80 15.91 10.99
C ASP A 191 18.90 16.09 9.76
N SER A 192 19.33 15.61 8.59
CA SER A 192 18.54 15.65 7.36
C SER A 192 17.37 14.69 7.40
N MET A 193 17.56 13.51 7.98
CA MET A 193 16.53 12.49 8.13
C MET A 193 15.42 12.94 9.08
N LEU A 194 15.73 13.74 10.09
CA LEU A 194 14.78 14.28 11.08
C LEU A 194 14.10 15.59 10.62
N LEU A 195 14.41 16.09 9.42
CA LEU A 195 13.95 17.41 8.99
C LEU A 195 12.43 17.50 8.87
N GLN A 196 11.76 16.45 8.41
CA GLN A 196 10.29 16.45 8.23
C GLN A 196 9.57 16.59 9.58
N GLU A 197 9.98 15.84 10.58
CA GLU A 197 9.42 15.90 11.93
C GLU A 197 9.68 17.26 12.59
N LYS A 198 10.86 17.82 12.37
CA LYS A 198 11.20 19.17 12.85
C LYS A 198 10.30 20.23 12.21
N LEU A 199 10.13 20.19 10.89
CA LEU A 199 9.27 21.14 10.17
C LEU A 199 7.79 20.97 10.57
N TYR A 200 7.35 19.75 10.84
CA TYR A 200 6.00 19.48 11.35
C TYR A 200 5.83 20.11 12.74
N ALA A 201 6.76 19.89 13.67
CA ALA A 201 6.72 20.46 15.00
C ALA A 201 6.74 22.02 14.98
N GLU A 202 7.37 22.62 13.97
CA GLU A 202 7.37 24.07 13.73
C GLU A 202 6.11 24.59 12.99
N GLY A 203 5.18 23.70 12.63
CA GLY A 203 3.97 24.05 11.87
C GLY A 203 4.22 24.42 10.40
N LYS A 204 5.39 24.07 9.85
CA LYS A 204 5.80 24.40 8.48
C LYS A 204 5.51 23.32 7.45
N LEU A 205 5.38 22.08 7.89
CA LEU A 205 5.07 20.92 7.04
C LEU A 205 3.88 20.16 7.64
N PRO A 206 2.71 20.14 7.00
CA PRO A 206 1.57 19.36 7.49
C PRO A 206 1.74 17.87 7.19
N LYS A 207 1.14 17.02 8.03
CA LYS A 207 0.84 15.64 7.64
C LYS A 207 -0.37 15.63 6.71
N ARG A 208 -0.36 14.71 5.75
CA ARG A 208 -1.46 14.45 4.82
C ARG A 208 -1.76 12.98 4.75
N THR A 209 -2.85 12.60 4.11
CA THR A 209 -3.07 11.20 3.75
C THR A 209 -2.09 10.82 2.66
N ILE A 210 -1.26 9.82 2.91
CA ILE A 210 -0.25 9.30 2.00
C ILE A 210 -0.39 7.78 1.86
N HIS A 211 0.24 7.19 0.84
CA HIS A 211 0.16 5.74 0.56
C HIS A 211 1.05 4.92 1.50
N CYS A 212 2.24 5.39 1.81
CA CYS A 212 3.29 4.75 2.61
C CYS A 212 3.92 3.49 2.02
N ASP A 213 3.55 3.07 0.81
CA ASP A 213 4.18 1.95 0.07
C ASP A 213 4.05 2.22 -1.43
N THR A 214 4.74 3.26 -1.93
CA THR A 214 4.61 3.77 -3.30
C THR A 214 5.46 3.01 -4.31
N LYS A 215 5.56 1.71 -4.13
CA LYS A 215 6.23 0.87 -5.12
C LYS A 215 5.40 0.70 -6.39
N VAL A 216 6.08 0.43 -7.48
CA VAL A 216 5.47 0.33 -8.82
C VAL A 216 4.45 -0.79 -8.93
N ASP A 217 4.67 -1.89 -8.22
CA ASP A 217 3.74 -3.02 -8.18
C ASP A 217 2.36 -2.63 -7.64
N ASN A 218 2.27 -1.52 -6.92
CA ASN A 218 1.03 -0.95 -6.39
C ASN A 218 0.33 0.00 -7.37
N VAL A 219 0.73 0.00 -8.64
CA VAL A 219 0.03 0.70 -9.73
C VAL A 219 -0.43 -0.31 -10.78
N LEU A 220 -1.72 -0.32 -11.06
CA LEU A 220 -2.29 -1.11 -12.14
C LEU A 220 -2.34 -0.29 -13.44
N PHE A 221 -1.90 -0.91 -14.52
CA PHE A 221 -1.92 -0.36 -15.87
C PHE A 221 -2.87 -1.17 -16.75
N ASP A 222 -3.39 -0.56 -17.79
CA ASP A 222 -4.10 -1.24 -18.86
C ASP A 222 -3.11 -1.79 -19.91
N LYS A 223 -3.64 -2.50 -20.91
CA LYS A 223 -2.85 -3.07 -22.01
C LYS A 223 -2.16 -2.01 -22.90
N SER A 224 -2.59 -0.75 -22.85
CA SER A 224 -1.95 0.37 -23.57
C SER A 224 -0.81 1.01 -22.80
N GLY A 225 -0.66 0.65 -21.51
CA GLY A 225 0.28 1.25 -20.56
C GLY A 225 -0.23 2.53 -19.91
N ALA A 226 -1.54 2.80 -20.00
CA ALA A 226 -2.18 3.86 -19.23
C ALA A 226 -2.47 3.37 -17.80
N VAL A 227 -2.32 4.26 -16.82
CA VAL A 227 -2.63 3.94 -15.42
C VAL A 227 -4.14 3.76 -15.25
N LEU A 228 -4.52 2.74 -14.49
CA LEU A 228 -5.89 2.47 -14.08
C LEU A 228 -6.12 2.84 -12.61
N CYS A 229 -5.35 2.25 -11.71
CA CYS A 229 -5.64 2.33 -10.28
C CYS A 229 -4.37 2.19 -9.44
N VAL A 230 -4.27 2.99 -8.38
CA VAL A 230 -3.34 2.74 -7.28
C VAL A 230 -3.99 1.72 -6.35
N VAL A 231 -3.25 0.68 -5.96
CA VAL A 231 -3.76 -0.46 -5.16
C VAL A 231 -2.91 -0.66 -3.91
N ASP A 232 -3.31 -1.64 -3.07
CA ASP A 232 -2.65 -1.98 -1.80
C ASP A 232 -2.67 -0.84 -0.77
N TRP A 233 -3.88 -0.47 -0.36
CA TRP A 233 -4.11 0.65 0.56
C TRP A 233 -3.94 0.32 2.04
N ASP A 234 -3.31 -0.79 2.39
CA ASP A 234 -3.18 -1.25 3.77
C ASP A 234 -2.31 -0.34 4.63
N THR A 235 -1.43 0.39 3.98
CA THR A 235 -0.55 1.38 4.60
C THR A 235 -1.00 2.82 4.45
N VAL A 236 -2.19 3.06 3.84
CA VAL A 236 -2.70 4.43 3.69
C VAL A 236 -3.05 5.02 5.05
N MET A 237 -2.28 6.04 5.45
CA MET A 237 -2.36 6.67 6.76
C MET A 237 -1.82 8.11 6.73
N PRO A 238 -1.96 8.89 7.82
CA PRO A 238 -1.34 10.21 7.89
C PRO A 238 0.20 10.15 7.88
N GLY A 239 0.83 10.95 7.03
CA GLY A 239 2.29 11.02 6.95
C GLY A 239 2.78 12.23 6.16
N PHE A 240 4.04 12.21 5.76
CA PHE A 240 4.66 13.26 4.98
C PHE A 240 4.77 12.85 3.51
N ILE A 241 4.27 13.66 2.59
CA ILE A 241 4.32 13.39 1.13
C ILE A 241 5.73 13.05 0.64
N LEU A 242 6.75 13.70 1.21
CA LEU A 242 8.14 13.43 0.82
C LEU A 242 8.60 12.00 1.20
N SER A 243 7.92 11.33 2.13
CA SER A 243 8.19 9.91 2.42
C SER A 243 7.76 9.03 1.25
N ASP A 244 6.59 9.29 0.65
CA ASP A 244 6.11 8.57 -0.52
C ASP A 244 6.98 8.85 -1.75
N VAL A 245 7.39 10.12 -1.95
CA VAL A 245 8.34 10.46 -3.02
C VAL A 245 9.65 9.70 -2.85
N GLY A 246 10.19 9.63 -1.62
CA GLY A 246 11.43 8.91 -1.33
C GLY A 246 11.29 7.40 -1.56
N ASP A 247 10.17 6.82 -1.17
CA ASP A 247 9.89 5.40 -1.35
C ASP A 247 9.70 5.04 -2.83
N PHE A 248 8.97 5.86 -3.58
CA PHE A 248 8.81 5.69 -5.02
C PHE A 248 10.15 5.74 -5.77
N ILE A 249 11.02 6.70 -5.43
CA ILE A 249 12.37 6.77 -6.01
C ILE A 249 13.18 5.52 -5.63
N ARG A 250 13.20 5.14 -4.36
CA ARG A 250 13.94 3.97 -3.86
C ARG A 250 13.58 2.69 -4.61
N THR A 251 12.28 2.45 -4.84
CA THR A 251 11.78 1.24 -5.50
C THR A 251 11.89 1.34 -7.01
N GLY A 252 11.57 2.50 -7.59
CA GLY A 252 11.52 2.72 -9.04
C GLY A 252 12.89 2.67 -9.72
N VAL A 253 13.92 3.19 -9.07
CA VAL A 253 15.28 3.21 -9.66
C VAL A 253 16.05 1.90 -9.47
N ASN A 254 15.61 1.02 -8.57
CA ASN A 254 16.23 -0.28 -8.36
C ASN A 254 15.73 -1.26 -9.43
N PHE A 255 16.65 -1.97 -10.07
CA PHE A 255 16.30 -2.99 -11.07
C PHE A 255 16.39 -4.43 -10.55
N ALA A 256 16.72 -4.61 -9.29
CA ALA A 256 16.67 -5.90 -8.61
C ALA A 256 15.40 -6.04 -7.75
N PRO A 257 14.93 -7.27 -7.48
CA PRO A 257 13.91 -7.52 -6.46
C PRO A 257 14.32 -6.94 -5.09
N GLU A 258 13.35 -6.56 -4.26
CA GLU A 258 13.62 -5.98 -2.93
C GLU A 258 14.37 -6.94 -1.99
N ASP A 259 14.22 -8.25 -2.18
CA ASP A 259 14.82 -9.33 -1.40
C ASP A 259 16.04 -9.98 -2.09
N GLU A 260 16.62 -9.34 -3.14
CA GLU A 260 17.81 -9.88 -3.82
C GLU A 260 19.01 -9.97 -2.85
N ALA A 261 19.47 -11.19 -2.62
CA ALA A 261 20.58 -11.46 -1.72
C ALA A 261 21.96 -11.23 -2.36
N ASP A 262 22.05 -11.26 -3.69
CA ASP A 262 23.28 -11.04 -4.43
C ASP A 262 23.48 -9.55 -4.71
N LEU A 263 24.28 -8.89 -3.87
CA LEU A 263 24.55 -7.45 -3.97
C LEU A 263 25.13 -7.02 -5.32
N SER A 264 25.75 -7.93 -6.09
CA SER A 264 26.27 -7.62 -7.42
C SER A 264 25.19 -7.36 -8.46
N LYS A 265 23.96 -7.79 -8.19
CA LYS A 265 22.77 -7.57 -9.05
C LYS A 265 21.99 -6.31 -8.69
N ILE A 266 22.25 -5.73 -7.50
CA ILE A 266 21.59 -4.51 -7.06
C ILE A 266 22.24 -3.31 -7.76
N GLY A 267 21.42 -2.41 -8.28
CA GLY A 267 21.91 -1.22 -8.94
C GLY A 267 20.83 -0.15 -9.08
N VAL A 268 21.26 1.01 -9.52
CA VAL A 268 20.41 2.19 -9.69
C VAL A 268 20.31 2.56 -11.15
N ASN A 269 19.10 2.62 -11.68
CA ASN A 269 18.83 3.15 -13.00
C ASN A 269 18.63 4.67 -12.91
N MET A 270 19.61 5.43 -13.39
CA MET A 270 19.60 6.90 -13.37
C MET A 270 18.78 7.53 -14.50
N GLU A 271 18.17 6.73 -15.39
CA GLU A 271 17.30 7.21 -16.47
C GLU A 271 15.82 7.32 -16.00
N ILE A 272 15.49 6.68 -14.90
CA ILE A 272 14.20 6.73 -14.23
C ILE A 272 14.19 7.84 -13.18
#